data_b1a15e604e2521b67ffa0ef1dca9c30d
#
_entry.id   b1a15e604e2521b67ffa0ef1dca9c30d
#
_cell.length_a   1.000
_cell.length_b   1.000
_cell.length_c   1.000
_cell.angle_alpha   90.00
_cell.angle_beta   90.00
_cell.angle_gamma   90.00
#
_symmetry.space_group_name_H-M   'P 1'
#
loop_
_entity.id
_entity.type
_entity.pdbx_description
1 polymer ?
#
loop_
_entity_poly.entity_id
_entity_poly.type
_entity_poly.pdbx_seq_one_letter_code
_entity_poly.pdbx_strand_id
1 'polypeptide(L)'
;MGIRLFCIDGTNLVRTAYGYGGPAHQAQEQVDSERLVDIFASVCEEAGGAVEIELFFDGPFRAMPSGGPTNFSVSFTHEIAADDLILDRVRARAWNKSGSVTVVTADGDLGRTTEAEGGKWLRVSHGSSPESVARRIGGRFSR
;
A
#
# COMPACT_ATOMS: atom_id res chain seq x y z
N MET A 1 13.70 -12.51 -13.77
CA MET A 1 12.41 -12.23 -13.14
C MET A 1 12.46 -10.94 -12.38
N GLY A 2 11.49 -10.10 -12.57
CA GLY A 2 11.44 -8.84 -11.85
C GLY A 2 10.91 -8.97 -10.44
N ILE A 3 11.12 -7.93 -9.64
CA ILE A 3 10.59 -7.84 -8.28
C ILE A 3 9.11 -7.47 -8.37
N ARG A 4 8.29 -8.09 -7.54
CA ARG A 4 6.87 -7.73 -7.44
C ARG A 4 6.73 -6.53 -6.51
N LEU A 5 6.20 -5.43 -7.03
CA LEU A 5 5.92 -4.23 -6.23
C LEU A 5 4.45 -4.20 -5.86
N PHE A 6 4.17 -4.00 -4.58
CA PHE A 6 2.82 -3.72 -4.09
C PHE A 6 2.78 -2.28 -3.61
N CYS A 7 1.91 -1.49 -4.24
CA CYS A 7 1.62 -0.12 -3.82
C CYS A 7 0.34 -0.14 -3.00
N ILE A 8 0.44 0.18 -1.72
CA ILE A 8 -0.69 0.10 -0.81
C ILE A 8 -1.16 1.50 -0.48
N ASP A 9 -2.44 1.76 -0.75
CA ASP A 9 -3.09 3.01 -0.41
C ASP A 9 -3.43 2.99 1.09
N GLY A 10 -2.49 3.40 1.92
CA GLY A 10 -2.56 3.26 3.36
C GLY A 10 -3.70 4.04 3.99
N THR A 11 -3.89 5.28 3.55
CA THR A 11 -4.99 6.11 4.06
C THR A 11 -6.34 5.46 3.74
N ASN A 12 -6.51 4.98 2.51
CA ASN A 12 -7.73 4.29 2.10
C ASN A 12 -7.96 3.02 2.94
N LEU A 13 -6.91 2.22 3.16
CA LEU A 13 -7.03 1.00 3.96
C LEU A 13 -7.46 1.28 5.38
N VAL A 14 -6.85 2.27 6.03
CA VAL A 14 -7.20 2.63 7.41
C VAL A 14 -8.66 3.09 7.49
N ARG A 15 -9.06 3.97 6.60
CA ARG A 15 -10.43 4.50 6.61
C ARG A 15 -11.46 3.44 6.25
N THR A 16 -11.14 2.56 5.32
CA THR A 16 -12.03 1.48 4.91
C THR A 16 -12.19 0.45 6.02
N ALA A 17 -11.10 0.09 6.71
CA ALA A 17 -11.14 -0.91 7.77
C ALA A 17 -11.89 -0.43 9.01
N TYR A 18 -11.72 0.85 9.37
CA TYR A 18 -12.23 1.35 10.65
C TYR A 18 -13.37 2.35 10.51
N GLY A 19 -13.69 2.78 9.29
CA GLY A 19 -14.85 3.60 9.00
C GLY A 19 -14.78 5.04 9.52
N TYR A 20 -13.60 5.60 9.68
CA TYR A 20 -13.45 6.96 10.17
C TYR A 20 -12.53 7.79 9.26
N GLY A 21 -12.47 9.08 9.55
CA GLY A 21 -11.58 10.02 8.87
C GLY A 21 -11.79 11.42 9.42
N GLY A 22 -10.94 12.35 9.01
CA GLY A 22 -11.04 13.74 9.37
C GLY A 22 -10.46 14.10 10.72
N PRO A 23 -10.54 15.41 11.09
CA PRO A 23 -9.81 15.92 12.26
C PRO A 23 -10.17 15.27 13.59
N ALA A 24 -11.43 14.86 13.77
CA ALA A 24 -11.87 14.27 15.03
C ALA A 24 -11.22 12.92 15.34
N HIS A 25 -10.62 12.27 14.32
CA HIS A 25 -10.05 10.93 14.47
C HIS A 25 -8.54 10.89 14.20
N GLN A 26 -7.88 12.04 14.14
CA GLN A 26 -6.45 12.10 13.76
C GLN A 26 -5.55 11.23 14.63
N ALA A 27 -5.76 11.27 15.95
CA ALA A 27 -4.91 10.51 16.88
C ALA A 27 -5.09 8.99 16.65
N GLN A 28 -6.32 8.55 16.48
CA GLN A 28 -6.60 7.14 16.23
C GLN A 28 -6.10 6.71 14.85
N GLU A 29 -6.28 7.57 13.86
CA GLU A 29 -5.77 7.30 12.50
C GLU A 29 -4.27 7.15 12.50
N GLN A 30 -3.54 7.95 13.30
CA GLN A 30 -2.09 7.82 13.43
C GLN A 30 -1.70 6.46 14.02
N VAL A 31 -2.37 6.03 15.10
CA VAL A 31 -2.10 4.74 15.73
C VAL A 31 -2.34 3.59 14.75
N ASP A 32 -3.45 3.65 14.03
CA ASP A 32 -3.79 2.59 13.07
C ASP A 32 -2.87 2.59 11.86
N SER A 33 -2.40 3.78 11.44
CA SER A 33 -1.41 3.90 10.36
C SER A 33 -0.08 3.28 10.77
N GLU A 34 0.37 3.50 12.00
CA GLU A 34 1.59 2.88 12.52
C GLU A 34 1.46 1.35 12.56
N ARG A 35 0.27 0.87 12.91
CA ARG A 35 0.00 -0.57 12.88
C ARG A 35 0.10 -1.14 11.47
N LEU A 36 -0.39 -0.41 10.47
CA LEU A 36 -0.22 -0.80 9.08
C LEU A 36 1.26 -0.97 8.71
N VAL A 37 2.08 -0.01 9.14
CA VAL A 37 3.51 -0.07 8.87
C VAL A 37 4.10 -1.37 9.42
N ASP A 38 3.79 -1.71 10.66
CA ASP A 38 4.30 -2.93 11.29
C ASP A 38 3.84 -4.20 10.56
N ILE A 39 2.56 -4.23 10.18
CA ILE A 39 1.97 -5.38 9.49
C ILE A 39 2.66 -5.62 8.15
N PHE A 40 2.79 -4.58 7.33
CA PHE A 40 3.32 -4.75 5.99
C PHE A 40 4.83 -4.86 5.95
N ALA A 41 5.53 -4.26 6.90
CA ALA A 41 6.97 -4.50 7.06
C ALA A 41 7.23 -5.99 7.35
N SER A 42 6.39 -6.61 8.17
CA SER A 42 6.49 -8.05 8.46
C SER A 42 6.28 -8.90 7.23
N VAL A 43 5.34 -8.53 6.37
CA VAL A 43 5.12 -9.24 5.10
C VAL A 43 6.40 -9.20 4.24
N CYS A 44 7.02 -8.03 4.13
CA CYS A 44 8.25 -7.89 3.36
C CYS A 44 9.39 -8.71 3.94
N GLU A 45 9.50 -8.74 5.26
CA GLU A 45 10.56 -9.49 5.92
C GLU A 45 10.42 -10.99 5.65
N GLU A 46 9.19 -11.50 5.70
CA GLU A 46 8.93 -12.92 5.42
C GLU A 46 9.10 -13.28 3.94
N ALA A 47 8.73 -12.37 3.05
CA ALA A 47 8.76 -12.62 1.61
C ALA A 47 10.17 -12.50 1.00
N GLY A 48 11.06 -11.78 1.65
CA GLY A 48 12.40 -11.57 1.15
C GLY A 48 12.46 -10.68 -0.09
N GLY A 49 13.59 -10.71 -0.78
CA GLY A 49 13.90 -9.76 -1.85
C GLY A 49 13.06 -9.89 -3.12
N ALA A 50 12.21 -10.90 -3.24
CA ALA A 50 11.33 -11.06 -4.41
C ALA A 50 10.15 -10.09 -4.39
N VAL A 51 9.91 -9.42 -3.28
CA VAL A 51 8.77 -8.54 -3.05
C VAL A 51 9.24 -7.20 -2.53
N GLU A 52 8.58 -6.16 -3.01
CA GLU A 52 8.76 -4.80 -2.51
C GLU A 52 7.39 -4.23 -2.18
N ILE A 53 7.27 -3.57 -1.05
CA ILE A 53 6.03 -2.87 -0.68
C ILE A 53 6.33 -1.40 -0.46
N GLU A 54 5.54 -0.55 -1.08
CA GLU A 54 5.53 0.88 -0.80
C GLU A 54 4.15 1.24 -0.27
N LEU A 55 4.12 1.78 0.96
CA LEU A 55 2.90 2.14 1.64
C LEU A 55 2.73 3.66 1.55
N PHE A 56 1.58 4.11 1.04
CA PHE A 56 1.33 5.52 0.77
C PHE A 56 0.32 6.08 1.76
N PHE A 57 0.63 7.23 2.35
CA PHE A 57 -0.32 7.97 3.18
C PHE A 57 -0.53 9.36 2.61
N ASP A 58 -1.77 9.83 2.61
CA ASP A 58 -2.10 11.20 2.23
C ASP A 58 -1.56 12.18 3.25
N GLY A 59 -1.22 13.38 2.77
CA GLY A 59 -0.85 14.50 3.61
C GLY A 59 0.63 14.62 3.90
N PRO A 60 0.99 15.48 4.87
CA PRO A 60 2.38 15.77 5.16
C PRO A 60 3.06 14.63 5.91
N PHE A 61 4.37 14.70 5.95
CA PHE A 61 5.19 13.74 6.68
C PHE A 61 4.75 13.62 8.14
N ARG A 62 4.66 12.39 8.61
CA ARG A 62 4.44 12.07 10.03
C ARG A 62 5.46 11.04 10.44
N ALA A 63 5.86 11.08 11.72
CA ALA A 63 6.78 10.07 12.23
C ALA A 63 6.12 8.70 12.20
N MET A 64 6.84 7.71 11.70
CA MET A 64 6.39 6.33 11.61
C MET A 64 7.47 5.41 12.15
N PRO A 65 7.12 4.18 12.57
CA PRO A 65 8.13 3.20 12.95
C PRO A 65 9.17 3.03 11.85
N SER A 66 10.41 2.86 12.23
CA SER A 66 11.53 2.77 11.31
C SER A 66 12.35 1.52 11.60
N GLY A 67 13.38 1.27 10.79
CA GLY A 67 14.25 0.13 10.98
C GLY A 67 13.71 -1.17 10.38
N GLY A 68 12.73 -1.09 9.50
CA GLY A 68 12.19 -2.25 8.81
C GLY A 68 13.10 -2.76 7.70
N PRO A 69 12.66 -3.80 6.97
CA PRO A 69 13.45 -4.38 5.89
C PRO A 69 13.65 -3.39 4.73
N THR A 70 14.70 -3.60 3.96
CA THR A 70 15.06 -2.68 2.86
C THR A 70 14.07 -2.71 1.70
N ASN A 71 13.25 -3.76 1.59
CA ASN A 71 12.22 -3.89 0.56
C ASN A 71 10.87 -3.30 0.96
N PHE A 72 10.84 -2.54 2.04
CA PHE A 72 9.64 -1.86 2.52
C PHE A 72 9.90 -0.38 2.67
N SER A 73 8.98 0.46 2.20
CA SER A 73 9.08 1.91 2.36
C SER A 73 7.72 2.53 2.61
N VAL A 74 7.75 3.72 3.21
CA VAL A 74 6.55 4.53 3.48
C VAL A 74 6.74 5.88 2.81
N SER A 75 5.73 6.30 2.05
CA SER A 75 5.74 7.58 1.34
C SER A 75 4.56 8.44 1.78
N PHE A 76 4.81 9.72 1.95
CA PHE A 76 3.78 10.71 2.24
C PHE A 76 3.61 11.60 1.02
N THR A 77 2.36 11.86 0.65
CA THR A 77 2.06 12.50 -0.63
C THR A 77 2.07 14.03 -0.56
N HIS A 78 2.09 14.58 0.66
CA HIS A 78 2.05 16.01 0.88
C HIS A 78 0.79 16.65 0.28
N GLU A 79 0.93 17.47 -0.76
CA GLU A 79 -0.20 18.16 -1.38
C GLU A 79 -0.80 17.40 -2.56
N ILE A 80 -0.18 16.29 -2.96
CA ILE A 80 -0.64 15.46 -4.07
C ILE A 80 -1.51 14.34 -3.49
N ALA A 81 -2.50 13.89 -4.24
CA ALA A 81 -3.31 12.74 -3.84
C ALA A 81 -2.48 11.45 -3.94
N ALA A 82 -2.71 10.51 -3.01
CA ALA A 82 -2.00 9.24 -3.01
C ALA A 82 -2.17 8.47 -4.31
N ASP A 83 -3.37 8.51 -4.90
CA ASP A 83 -3.63 7.80 -6.15
C ASP A 83 -2.78 8.32 -7.30
N ASP A 84 -2.47 9.61 -7.36
CA ASP A 84 -1.59 10.14 -8.41
C ASP A 84 -0.17 9.59 -8.27
N LEU A 85 0.36 9.54 -7.06
CA LEU A 85 1.68 8.97 -6.81
C LEU A 85 1.72 7.47 -7.10
N ILE A 86 0.68 6.76 -6.70
CA ILE A 86 0.56 5.32 -6.96
C ILE A 86 0.55 5.06 -8.46
N LEU A 87 -0.22 5.82 -9.23
CA LEU A 87 -0.28 5.66 -10.68
C LEU A 87 1.05 5.98 -11.36
N ASP A 88 1.82 6.92 -10.81
CA ASP A 88 3.18 7.16 -11.31
C ASP A 88 4.06 5.92 -11.15
N ARG A 89 3.94 5.20 -10.05
CA ARG A 89 4.67 3.94 -9.85
C ARG A 89 4.22 2.87 -10.84
N VAL A 90 2.92 2.77 -11.09
CA VAL A 90 2.36 1.81 -12.07
C VAL A 90 2.93 2.09 -13.46
N ARG A 91 2.89 3.35 -13.87
CA ARG A 91 3.38 3.75 -15.19
C ARG A 91 4.88 3.52 -15.34
N ALA A 92 5.66 3.82 -14.30
CA ALA A 92 7.09 3.61 -14.33
C ALA A 92 7.44 2.13 -14.49
N ARG A 93 6.74 1.25 -13.79
CA ARG A 93 6.94 -0.20 -13.90
C ARG A 93 6.55 -0.72 -15.29
N ALA A 94 5.42 -0.26 -15.81
CA ALA A 94 4.99 -0.64 -17.15
C ALA A 94 6.00 -0.20 -18.21
N TRP A 95 6.51 1.01 -18.07
CA TRP A 95 7.51 1.56 -18.99
C TRP A 95 8.83 0.80 -18.91
N ASN A 96 9.32 0.55 -17.70
CA ASN A 96 10.63 -0.08 -17.47
C ASN A 96 10.60 -1.60 -17.59
N LYS A 97 9.43 -2.20 -17.52
CA LYS A 97 9.25 -3.66 -17.54
C LYS A 97 10.08 -4.36 -16.46
N SER A 98 10.25 -3.69 -15.32
CA SER A 98 11.12 -4.15 -14.25
C SER A 98 10.46 -5.14 -13.30
N GLY A 99 9.22 -5.52 -13.56
CA GLY A 99 8.47 -6.47 -12.74
C GLY A 99 7.00 -6.09 -12.71
N SER A 100 6.21 -6.87 -12.01
CA SER A 100 4.79 -6.57 -11.88
C SER A 100 4.55 -5.51 -10.79
N VAL A 101 3.47 -4.76 -10.92
CA VAL A 101 2.99 -3.84 -9.90
C VAL A 101 1.55 -4.17 -9.59
N THR A 102 1.23 -4.28 -8.32
CA THR A 102 -0.13 -4.51 -7.84
C THR A 102 -0.51 -3.36 -6.91
N VAL A 103 -1.64 -2.74 -7.17
CA VAL A 103 -2.17 -1.67 -6.31
C VAL A 103 -3.21 -2.28 -5.38
N VAL A 104 -3.10 -1.98 -4.09
CA VAL A 104 -3.97 -2.50 -3.04
C VAL A 104 -4.84 -1.34 -2.54
N THR A 105 -6.12 -1.37 -2.88
CA THR A 105 -7.05 -0.28 -2.55
C THR A 105 -8.49 -0.76 -2.63
N ALA A 106 -9.37 -0.09 -1.87
CA ALA A 106 -10.82 -0.26 -2.01
C ALA A 106 -11.41 0.72 -3.04
N ASP A 107 -10.62 1.71 -3.48
CA ASP A 107 -11.08 2.72 -4.43
C ASP A 107 -11.17 2.11 -5.84
N GLY A 108 -12.40 1.99 -6.35
CA GLY A 108 -12.65 1.39 -7.66
C GLY A 108 -12.07 2.19 -8.81
N ASP A 109 -12.06 3.51 -8.71
CA ASP A 109 -11.49 4.34 -9.77
C ASP A 109 -9.98 4.14 -9.88
N LEU A 110 -9.29 4.14 -8.76
CA LEU A 110 -7.85 3.87 -8.73
C LEU A 110 -7.55 2.47 -9.26
N GLY A 111 -8.32 1.47 -8.83
CA GLY A 111 -8.12 0.09 -9.28
C GLY A 111 -8.30 -0.08 -10.78
N ARG A 112 -9.37 0.48 -11.34
CA ARG A 112 -9.64 0.38 -12.78
C ARG A 112 -8.58 1.11 -13.60
N THR A 113 -8.15 2.29 -13.14
CA THR A 113 -7.08 3.04 -13.81
C THR A 113 -5.77 2.27 -13.77
N THR A 114 -5.46 1.63 -12.65
CA THR A 114 -4.29 0.78 -12.52
C THR A 114 -4.30 -0.32 -13.58
N GLU A 115 -5.42 -1.00 -13.74
CA GLU A 115 -5.53 -2.07 -14.74
C GLU A 115 -5.40 -1.54 -16.16
N ALA A 116 -5.98 -0.38 -16.43
CA ALA A 116 -5.86 0.26 -17.74
C ALA A 116 -4.41 0.64 -18.07
N GLU A 117 -3.60 0.93 -17.06
CA GLU A 117 -2.19 1.29 -17.23
C GLU A 117 -1.25 0.08 -17.19
N GLY A 118 -1.78 -1.11 -17.12
CA GLY A 118 -0.98 -2.34 -17.16
C GLY A 118 -0.61 -2.94 -15.82
N GLY A 119 -1.10 -2.39 -14.72
CA GLY A 119 -0.89 -2.94 -13.39
C GLY A 119 -1.96 -3.95 -13.00
N LYS A 120 -1.81 -4.51 -11.82
CA LYS A 120 -2.80 -5.41 -11.22
C LYS A 120 -3.49 -4.71 -10.05
N TRP A 121 -4.73 -5.04 -9.81
CA TRP A 121 -5.50 -4.47 -8.71
C TRP A 121 -5.89 -5.56 -7.72
N LEU A 122 -5.41 -5.45 -6.49
CA LEU A 122 -5.88 -6.25 -5.36
C LEU A 122 -7.00 -5.49 -4.69
N ARG A 123 -8.23 -5.87 -5.00
CA ARG A 123 -9.41 -5.17 -4.51
C ARG A 123 -9.62 -5.46 -3.02
N VAL A 124 -9.78 -4.39 -2.24
CA VAL A 124 -10.06 -4.48 -0.80
C VAL A 124 -11.55 -4.19 -0.60
N SER A 125 -12.22 -5.05 0.14
CA SER A 125 -13.62 -4.84 0.51
C SER A 125 -13.72 -3.97 1.75
N HIS A 126 -14.78 -3.18 1.85
CA HIS A 126 -15.05 -2.40 3.05
C HIS A 126 -15.16 -3.32 4.26
N GLY A 127 -14.55 -2.89 5.37
CA GLY A 127 -14.52 -3.69 6.59
C GLY A 127 -13.43 -4.74 6.64
N SER A 128 -12.65 -4.91 5.58
CA SER A 128 -11.51 -5.84 5.61
C SER A 128 -10.45 -5.34 6.58
N SER A 129 -9.95 -6.24 7.44
CA SER A 129 -8.87 -5.87 8.35
C SER A 129 -7.53 -5.77 7.61
N PRO A 130 -6.61 -4.93 8.09
CA PRO A 130 -5.26 -4.90 7.52
C PRO A 130 -4.57 -6.26 7.55
N GLU A 131 -4.82 -7.04 8.60
CA GLU A 131 -4.25 -8.39 8.72
C GLU A 131 -4.75 -9.31 7.59
N SER A 132 -6.02 -9.22 7.22
CA SER A 132 -6.55 -10.04 6.15
C SER A 132 -5.96 -9.65 4.80
N VAL A 133 -5.75 -8.36 4.58
CA VAL A 133 -5.08 -7.86 3.37
C VAL A 133 -3.63 -8.38 3.32
N ALA A 134 -2.92 -8.30 4.44
CA ALA A 134 -1.55 -8.79 4.54
C ALA A 134 -1.48 -10.28 4.21
N ARG A 135 -2.42 -11.08 4.71
CA ARG A 135 -2.49 -12.52 4.38
C ARG A 135 -2.68 -12.76 2.89
N ARG A 136 -3.51 -11.95 2.23
CA ARG A 136 -3.73 -12.07 0.79
C ARG A 136 -2.46 -11.77 0.01
N ILE A 137 -1.67 -10.79 0.44
CA ILE A 137 -0.39 -10.49 -0.17
C ILE A 137 0.61 -11.62 0.12
N GLY A 138 0.75 -11.99 1.38
CA GLY A 138 1.69 -13.03 1.82
C GLY A 138 1.40 -14.38 1.18
N GLY A 139 0.14 -14.75 1.06
CA GLY A 139 -0.27 -16.01 0.44
C GLY A 139 0.12 -16.15 -1.03
N ARG A 140 0.43 -15.03 -1.70
CA ARG A 140 0.88 -15.06 -3.10
C ARG A 140 2.32 -15.53 -3.25
N PHE A 141 3.08 -15.57 -2.15
CA PHE A 141 4.49 -15.98 -2.16
C PHE A 141 4.75 -17.19 -1.29
N SER A 142 3.83 -17.54 -0.43
CA SER A 142 3.96 -18.72 0.44
C SER A 142 3.83 -19.99 -0.40
N ARG A 143 4.67 -20.93 -0.08
CA ARG A 143 4.69 -22.18 -0.83
C ARG A 143 4.74 -23.33 0.10
#